data_5bf5b5a8abed424aaba64e8edf17a959
#
_entry.id   5bf5b5a8abed424aaba64e8edf17a959
#
_cell.length_a   1.000
_cell.length_b   1.000
_cell.length_c   1.000
_cell.angle_alpha   90.00
_cell.angle_beta   90.00
_cell.angle_gamma   90.00
#
_symmetry.space_group_name_H-M   'P 1'
#
loop_
_entity.id
_entity.type
_entity.pdbx_description
1 polymer ?
#
loop_
_entity_poly.entity_id
_entity_poly.type
_entity_poly.pdbx_seq_one_letter_code
_entity_poly.pdbx_strand_id
1 'polypeptide(L)'
;MASSVTAPFDLATFRHDLTRRTADAMHELRGRVGTETLYAFALYTSYEVGYASVAASGNTEEALTRRAAALAASDGRLRGEAGRRLLRWAAPEWEFHDFHAPMRALRLPDPMDRRPGLEAALYQALVGALKAVDRAGLFGRGADRAFLTVNVLWPGQSRAFFRKGLKALNPVATVQRHLDETSPAPFVRCVNRAPRRERMRLWLALYEDLYLEWRTAIAEEARARGISPWDVEEQLLAFGSRVAPSLVDLVAHYGFAPAFDRGRELETREVWLAGCALFLLRRVGVVSEREIHRLQNLVQDFVERDRRMKVASTLAENAARVLHELRPRRFPPSRLDPVTLKLLNPEPFFPGATGQGRRARALRR
;
A
#
# COMPACT_ATOMS: atom_id res chain seq x y z
N MET A 1 -15.28 -5.74 -35.06
CA MET A 1 -14.84 -6.38 -33.80
C MET A 1 -16.01 -6.29 -32.82
N ALA A 2 -16.63 -7.43 -32.48
CA ALA A 2 -17.75 -7.45 -31.55
C ALA A 2 -17.21 -7.19 -30.14
N SER A 3 -17.65 -6.09 -29.50
CA SER A 3 -17.45 -5.87 -28.07
C SER A 3 -18.13 -7.02 -27.33
N SER A 4 -17.35 -7.93 -26.75
CA SER A 4 -17.88 -8.91 -25.81
C SER A 4 -18.42 -8.13 -24.60
N VAL A 5 -19.73 -7.98 -24.53
CA VAL A 5 -20.40 -7.48 -23.32
C VAL A 5 -20.12 -8.51 -22.23
N THR A 6 -19.15 -8.21 -21.38
CA THR A 6 -18.86 -9.04 -20.19
C THR A 6 -20.13 -9.05 -19.33
N ALA A 7 -20.62 -10.23 -18.99
CA ALA A 7 -21.79 -10.36 -18.12
C ALA A 7 -21.55 -9.61 -16.80
N PRO A 8 -22.58 -8.96 -16.24
CA PRO A 8 -22.43 -8.22 -14.99
C PRO A 8 -21.97 -9.16 -13.87
N PHE A 9 -21.03 -8.68 -13.05
CA PHE A 9 -20.50 -9.44 -11.91
C PHE A 9 -21.63 -9.84 -10.93
N ASP A 10 -21.79 -11.14 -10.72
CA ASP A 10 -22.77 -11.70 -9.79
C ASP A 10 -22.14 -11.93 -8.42
N LEU A 11 -22.45 -11.04 -7.48
CA LEU A 11 -21.95 -11.08 -6.12
C LEU A 11 -22.49 -12.29 -5.32
N ALA A 12 -23.70 -12.78 -5.63
CA ALA A 12 -24.30 -13.90 -4.91
C ALA A 12 -23.59 -15.22 -5.25
N THR A 13 -23.40 -15.49 -6.52
CA THR A 13 -22.62 -16.62 -7.02
C THR A 13 -21.17 -16.54 -6.52
N PHE A 14 -20.55 -15.35 -6.59
CA PHE A 14 -19.21 -15.14 -6.07
C PHE A 14 -19.10 -15.50 -4.58
N ARG A 15 -20.03 -15.07 -3.73
CA ARG A 15 -20.04 -15.40 -2.28
C ARG A 15 -20.16 -16.90 -2.02
N HIS A 16 -21.03 -17.56 -2.74
CA HIS A 16 -21.22 -19.01 -2.61
C HIS A 16 -19.94 -19.75 -2.97
N ASP A 17 -19.40 -19.50 -4.15
CA ASP A 17 -18.19 -20.15 -4.65
C ASP A 17 -16.96 -19.81 -3.78
N LEU A 18 -16.81 -18.57 -3.35
CA LEU A 18 -15.72 -18.15 -2.46
C LEU A 18 -15.77 -18.96 -1.15
N THR A 19 -16.94 -19.11 -0.53
CA THR A 19 -17.08 -19.87 0.71
C THR A 19 -16.68 -21.33 0.54
N ARG A 20 -17.17 -21.99 -0.50
CA ARG A 20 -16.84 -23.38 -0.81
C ARG A 20 -15.33 -23.55 -1.05
N ARG A 21 -14.75 -22.72 -1.94
CA ARG A 21 -13.32 -22.81 -2.28
C ARG A 21 -12.42 -22.43 -1.10
N THR A 22 -12.86 -21.55 -0.19
CA THR A 22 -12.12 -21.26 1.04
C THR A 22 -12.06 -22.48 1.97
N ALA A 23 -13.15 -23.24 2.07
CA ALA A 23 -13.17 -24.50 2.80
C ALA A 23 -12.25 -25.55 2.16
N ASP A 24 -12.34 -25.72 0.85
CA ASP A 24 -11.48 -26.64 0.08
C ASP A 24 -9.99 -26.27 0.24
N ALA A 25 -9.67 -24.99 0.16
CA ALA A 25 -8.30 -24.47 0.38
C ALA A 25 -7.81 -24.82 1.79
N MET A 26 -8.66 -24.68 2.81
CA MET A 26 -8.24 -25.01 4.18
C MET A 26 -8.00 -26.52 4.37
N HIS A 27 -8.81 -27.38 3.75
CA HIS A 27 -8.58 -28.82 3.73
C HIS A 27 -7.26 -29.17 3.04
N GLU A 28 -7.01 -28.58 1.86
CA GLU A 28 -5.76 -28.79 1.12
C GLU A 28 -4.55 -28.31 1.94
N LEU A 29 -4.63 -27.13 2.56
CA LEU A 29 -3.54 -26.62 3.39
C LEU A 29 -3.22 -27.56 4.53
N ARG A 30 -4.22 -28.05 5.26
CA ARG A 30 -4.02 -29.02 6.35
C ARG A 30 -3.35 -30.31 5.86
N GLY A 31 -3.70 -30.79 4.68
CA GLY A 31 -3.03 -31.93 4.06
C GLY A 31 -1.55 -31.64 3.72
N ARG A 32 -1.24 -30.42 3.27
CA ARG A 32 0.13 -30.02 2.90
C ARG A 32 1.04 -29.80 4.11
N VAL A 33 0.51 -29.13 5.16
CA VAL A 33 1.32 -28.79 6.35
C VAL A 33 1.55 -29.99 7.28
N GLY A 34 0.70 -31.02 7.18
CA GLY A 34 0.88 -32.24 7.99
C GLY A 34 0.85 -31.93 9.49
N THR A 35 2.00 -32.14 10.16
CA THR A 35 2.18 -31.92 11.61
C THR A 35 2.71 -30.53 11.96
N GLU A 36 3.00 -29.69 10.96
CA GLU A 36 3.52 -28.34 11.20
C GLU A 36 2.46 -27.44 11.86
N THR A 37 2.93 -26.47 12.63
CA THR A 37 2.10 -25.58 13.42
C THR A 37 1.59 -24.40 12.60
N LEU A 38 0.35 -24.48 12.12
CA LEU A 38 -0.28 -23.44 11.35
C LEU A 38 -0.61 -22.22 12.24
N TYR A 39 -0.01 -21.05 11.95
CA TYR A 39 -0.24 -19.82 12.71
C TYR A 39 -1.04 -18.75 11.95
N ALA A 40 -1.09 -18.83 10.61
CA ALA A 40 -1.79 -17.85 9.80
C ALA A 40 -2.52 -18.49 8.62
N PHE A 41 -3.73 -17.97 8.33
CA PHE A 41 -4.48 -18.21 7.10
C PHE A 41 -5.08 -16.89 6.62
N ALA A 42 -4.99 -16.60 5.34
CA ALA A 42 -5.53 -15.38 4.78
C ALA A 42 -6.15 -15.59 3.39
N LEU A 43 -7.19 -14.83 3.10
CA LEU A 43 -7.58 -14.53 1.74
C LEU A 43 -6.87 -13.25 1.31
N TYR A 44 -6.03 -13.37 0.30
CA TYR A 44 -5.25 -12.28 -0.26
C TYR A 44 -5.83 -11.85 -1.59
N THR A 45 -6.03 -10.57 -1.79
CA THR A 45 -6.45 -10.00 -3.05
C THR A 45 -5.95 -8.57 -3.18
N SER A 46 -5.65 -8.15 -4.40
CA SER A 46 -5.31 -6.76 -4.70
C SER A 46 -6.22 -6.27 -5.81
N TYR A 47 -7.24 -5.53 -5.43
CA TYR A 47 -8.17 -4.92 -6.37
C TYR A 47 -7.51 -3.82 -7.22
N GLU A 48 -6.42 -3.22 -6.73
CA GLU A 48 -5.78 -2.07 -7.37
C GLU A 48 -4.59 -2.45 -8.29
N VAL A 49 -3.98 -3.61 -8.11
CA VAL A 49 -2.71 -3.97 -8.77
C VAL A 49 -2.78 -5.36 -9.39
N GLY A 50 -3.55 -5.50 -10.48
CA GLY A 50 -3.41 -6.65 -11.39
C GLY A 50 -3.83 -8.04 -10.87
N TYR A 51 -4.26 -8.18 -9.63
CA TYR A 51 -4.84 -9.42 -9.13
C TYR A 51 -6.33 -9.48 -9.50
N ALA A 52 -6.61 -10.12 -10.64
CA ALA A 52 -7.99 -10.35 -11.09
C ALA A 52 -8.71 -11.47 -10.31
N SER A 53 -8.13 -11.97 -9.21
CA SER A 53 -8.65 -13.12 -8.46
C SER A 53 -8.31 -13.04 -6.97
N VAL A 54 -8.88 -13.96 -6.20
CA VAL A 54 -8.54 -14.16 -4.78
C VAL A 54 -7.50 -15.25 -4.67
N ALA A 55 -6.52 -15.09 -3.80
CA ALA A 55 -5.54 -16.10 -3.43
C ALA A 55 -5.80 -16.60 -2.00
N ALA A 56 -5.71 -17.91 -1.77
CA ALA A 56 -5.65 -18.48 -0.43
C ALA A 56 -4.18 -18.62 -0.02
N SER A 57 -3.86 -18.16 1.16
CA SER A 57 -2.49 -18.16 1.68
C SER A 57 -2.47 -18.62 3.13
N GLY A 58 -1.46 -19.41 3.49
CA GLY A 58 -1.23 -19.86 4.85
C GLY A 58 0.25 -19.95 5.17
N ASN A 59 0.58 -20.01 6.45
CA ASN A 59 1.96 -20.24 6.87
C ASN A 59 2.06 -20.96 8.21
N THR A 60 3.16 -21.71 8.39
CA THR A 60 3.49 -22.44 9.62
C THR A 60 4.69 -21.82 10.31
N GLU A 61 4.89 -22.12 11.59
CA GLU A 61 6.07 -21.68 12.35
C GLU A 61 7.36 -22.28 11.75
N GLU A 62 7.27 -23.52 11.27
CA GLU A 62 8.37 -24.25 10.66
C GLU A 62 8.74 -23.66 9.30
N ALA A 63 7.74 -23.36 8.44
CA ALA A 63 7.92 -22.69 7.15
C ALA A 63 8.51 -21.29 7.32
N LEU A 64 8.00 -20.53 8.29
CA LEU A 64 8.55 -19.22 8.64
C LEU A 64 10.03 -19.33 9.03
N THR A 65 10.40 -20.34 9.80
CA THR A 65 11.78 -20.56 10.23
C THR A 65 12.67 -20.92 9.05
N ARG A 66 12.22 -21.81 8.15
CA ARG A 66 12.94 -22.16 6.91
C ARG A 66 13.17 -20.93 6.04
N ARG A 67 12.11 -20.14 5.81
CA ARG A 67 12.17 -18.95 4.95
C ARG A 67 13.07 -17.86 5.54
N ALA A 68 12.99 -17.63 6.86
CA ALA A 68 13.86 -16.68 7.54
C ALA A 68 15.34 -17.09 7.47
N ALA A 69 15.65 -18.39 7.59
CA ALA A 69 17.01 -18.90 7.42
C ALA A 69 17.54 -18.71 5.99
N ALA A 70 16.70 -18.99 4.98
CA ALA A 70 17.06 -18.78 3.57
C ALA A 70 17.30 -17.28 3.26
N LEU A 71 16.45 -16.40 3.78
CA LEU A 71 16.62 -14.96 3.62
C LEU A 71 17.87 -14.44 4.31
N ALA A 72 18.18 -14.95 5.51
CA ALA A 72 19.39 -14.61 6.26
C ALA A 72 20.69 -15.10 5.58
N ALA A 73 20.61 -16.12 4.76
CA ALA A 73 21.75 -16.60 3.96
C ALA A 73 22.07 -15.63 2.79
N SER A 74 21.04 -15.01 2.20
CA SER A 74 21.19 -14.00 1.15
C SER A 74 21.44 -12.59 1.71
N ASP A 75 20.87 -12.26 2.86
CA ASP A 75 21.04 -10.98 3.55
C ASP A 75 21.28 -11.21 5.07
N GLY A 76 22.53 -11.16 5.45
CA GLY A 76 22.97 -11.42 6.85
C GLY A 76 22.35 -10.48 7.89
N ARG A 77 21.72 -9.38 7.48
CA ARG A 77 21.04 -8.43 8.38
C ARG A 77 19.68 -8.95 8.87
N LEU A 78 19.11 -9.89 8.13
CA LEU A 78 17.81 -10.49 8.45
C LEU A 78 17.95 -11.78 9.26
N ARG A 79 19.09 -11.94 9.98
CA ARG A 79 19.31 -13.10 10.85
C ARG A 79 18.41 -13.06 12.08
N GLY A 80 17.99 -14.24 12.51
CA GLY A 80 17.24 -14.45 13.74
C GLY A 80 15.85 -13.85 13.73
N GLU A 81 15.47 -13.19 14.83
CA GLU A 81 14.13 -12.70 15.07
C GLU A 81 13.72 -11.55 14.13
N ALA A 82 14.68 -10.75 13.62
CA ALA A 82 14.39 -9.67 12.68
C ALA A 82 13.79 -10.18 11.36
N GLY A 83 14.42 -11.21 10.78
CA GLY A 83 13.89 -11.86 9.57
C GLY A 83 12.55 -12.55 9.80
N ARG A 84 12.37 -13.22 10.94
CA ARG A 84 11.08 -13.84 11.29
C ARG A 84 9.96 -12.80 11.41
N ARG A 85 10.21 -11.69 12.06
CA ARG A 85 9.20 -10.61 12.20
C ARG A 85 8.81 -9.99 10.86
N LEU A 86 9.79 -9.76 9.98
CA LEU A 86 9.55 -9.23 8.65
C LEU A 86 8.64 -10.16 7.83
N LEU A 87 8.93 -11.45 7.84
CA LEU A 87 8.24 -12.45 7.03
C LEU A 87 6.91 -12.92 7.63
N ARG A 88 6.75 -12.84 8.95
CA ARG A 88 5.63 -13.46 9.67
C ARG A 88 4.26 -13.02 9.13
N TRP A 89 4.11 -11.75 8.76
CA TRP A 89 2.84 -11.19 8.29
C TRP A 89 2.88 -10.72 6.84
N ALA A 90 3.93 -11.06 6.11
CA ALA A 90 4.09 -10.76 4.69
C ALA A 90 3.56 -11.93 3.84
N ALA A 91 2.24 -12.00 3.62
CA ALA A 91 1.61 -13.14 2.94
C ALA A 91 2.21 -13.49 1.56
N PRO A 92 2.66 -12.55 0.72
CA PRO A 92 3.35 -12.90 -0.53
C PRO A 92 4.65 -13.69 -0.33
N GLU A 93 5.26 -13.61 0.85
CA GLU A 93 6.50 -14.32 1.22
C GLU A 93 6.24 -15.64 1.94
N TRP A 94 4.98 -15.98 2.21
CA TRP A 94 4.64 -17.23 2.88
C TRP A 94 4.89 -18.43 1.97
N GLU A 95 5.35 -19.55 2.55
CA GLU A 95 5.63 -20.78 1.81
C GLU A 95 4.38 -21.30 1.08
N PHE A 96 3.23 -21.16 1.70
CA PHE A 96 1.94 -21.53 1.12
C PHE A 96 1.18 -20.30 0.62
N HIS A 97 1.81 -19.44 -0.17
CA HIS A 97 1.13 -18.32 -0.82
C HIS A 97 0.47 -18.79 -2.11
N ASP A 98 -0.78 -18.38 -2.34
CA ASP A 98 -1.56 -18.70 -3.55
C ASP A 98 -1.53 -20.20 -3.93
N PHE A 99 -1.57 -21.06 -2.92
CA PHE A 99 -1.35 -22.51 -3.07
C PHE A 99 -2.54 -23.26 -3.67
N HIS A 100 -3.76 -22.69 -3.61
CA HIS A 100 -5.00 -23.34 -4.04
C HIS A 100 -5.45 -22.85 -5.42
N ALA A 101 -5.03 -23.55 -6.48
CA ALA A 101 -5.32 -23.16 -7.86
C ALA A 101 -6.81 -22.88 -8.18
N PRO A 102 -7.80 -23.62 -7.63
CA PRO A 102 -9.21 -23.31 -7.86
C PRO A 102 -9.63 -21.91 -7.40
N MET A 103 -8.94 -21.32 -6.40
CA MET A 103 -9.25 -19.96 -5.94
C MET A 103 -8.99 -18.92 -7.04
N ARG A 104 -7.98 -19.13 -7.88
CA ARG A 104 -7.63 -18.23 -8.99
C ARG A 104 -8.74 -18.13 -10.06
N ALA A 105 -9.65 -19.10 -10.11
CA ALA A 105 -10.80 -19.05 -11.01
C ALA A 105 -11.93 -18.13 -10.51
N LEU A 106 -11.86 -17.65 -9.25
CA LEU A 106 -12.75 -16.63 -8.74
C LEU A 106 -12.31 -15.27 -9.27
N ARG A 107 -12.93 -14.83 -10.36
CA ARG A 107 -12.65 -13.53 -10.94
C ARG A 107 -13.27 -12.42 -10.09
N LEU A 108 -12.45 -11.42 -9.78
CA LEU A 108 -12.93 -10.15 -9.25
C LEU A 108 -13.53 -9.32 -10.38
N PRO A 109 -14.44 -8.39 -10.07
CA PRO A 109 -14.91 -7.43 -11.07
C PRO A 109 -13.75 -6.61 -11.60
N ASP A 110 -13.95 -6.04 -12.80
CA ASP A 110 -12.96 -5.14 -13.40
C ASP A 110 -12.63 -4.00 -12.40
N PRO A 111 -11.35 -3.69 -12.15
CA PRO A 111 -10.95 -2.57 -11.31
C PRO A 111 -11.53 -1.22 -11.76
N MET A 112 -11.91 -1.11 -13.03
CA MET A 112 -12.61 0.06 -13.58
C MET A 112 -14.12 0.07 -13.29
N ASP A 113 -14.66 -1.03 -12.74
CA ASP A 113 -16.06 -1.09 -12.30
C ASP A 113 -16.23 -0.26 -11.00
N ARG A 114 -16.66 0.97 -11.17
CA ARG A 114 -16.83 1.94 -10.10
C ARG A 114 -18.22 1.94 -9.47
N ARG A 115 -18.91 0.81 -9.50
CA ARG A 115 -20.22 0.71 -8.83
C ARG A 115 -20.10 1.09 -7.35
N PRO A 116 -20.92 2.03 -6.86
CA PRO A 116 -20.87 2.42 -5.46
C PRO A 116 -21.06 1.23 -4.52
N GLY A 117 -20.20 1.11 -3.52
CA GLY A 117 -20.27 0.05 -2.50
C GLY A 117 -19.77 -1.33 -2.92
N LEU A 118 -19.34 -1.54 -4.17
CA LEU A 118 -18.87 -2.85 -4.65
C LEU A 118 -17.64 -3.33 -3.88
N GLU A 119 -16.67 -2.48 -3.64
CA GLU A 119 -15.48 -2.80 -2.83
C GLU A 119 -15.86 -3.26 -1.41
N ALA A 120 -16.75 -2.51 -0.76
CA ALA A 120 -17.25 -2.89 0.57
C ALA A 120 -17.99 -4.25 0.54
N ALA A 121 -18.77 -4.50 -0.50
CA ALA A 121 -19.50 -5.76 -0.67
C ALA A 121 -18.56 -6.95 -0.93
N LEU A 122 -17.49 -6.75 -1.70
CA LEU A 122 -16.44 -7.74 -1.92
C LEU A 122 -15.70 -8.07 -0.62
N TYR A 123 -15.31 -7.04 0.14
CA TYR A 123 -14.70 -7.23 1.44
C TYR A 123 -15.60 -8.02 2.40
N GLN A 124 -16.89 -7.68 2.46
CA GLN A 124 -17.85 -8.42 3.28
C GLN A 124 -18.02 -9.87 2.81
N ALA A 125 -17.92 -10.13 1.50
CA ALA A 125 -17.92 -11.49 0.97
C ALA A 125 -16.70 -12.29 1.47
N LEU A 126 -15.49 -11.72 1.42
CA LEU A 126 -14.27 -12.35 1.91
C LEU A 126 -14.34 -12.64 3.42
N VAL A 127 -14.74 -11.66 4.22
CA VAL A 127 -14.96 -11.84 5.67
C VAL A 127 -16.05 -12.89 5.95
N GLY A 128 -17.13 -12.88 5.17
CA GLY A 128 -18.23 -13.83 5.30
C GLY A 128 -17.81 -15.28 5.03
N ALA A 129 -16.97 -15.49 3.99
CA ALA A 129 -16.44 -16.82 3.67
C ALA A 129 -15.56 -17.36 4.80
N LEU A 130 -14.63 -16.54 5.32
CA LEU A 130 -13.77 -16.92 6.45
C LEU A 130 -14.60 -17.24 7.71
N LYS A 131 -15.63 -16.46 8.01
CA LYS A 131 -16.56 -16.75 9.12
C LYS A 131 -17.34 -18.05 8.94
N ALA A 132 -17.74 -18.38 7.72
CA ALA A 132 -18.43 -19.61 7.44
C ALA A 132 -17.53 -20.83 7.66
N VAL A 133 -16.28 -20.76 7.19
CA VAL A 133 -15.25 -21.78 7.40
C VAL A 133 -14.91 -21.95 8.88
N ASP A 134 -14.84 -20.84 9.63
CA ASP A 134 -14.64 -20.87 11.09
C ASP A 134 -15.80 -21.55 11.83
N ARG A 135 -17.04 -21.22 11.49
CA ARG A 135 -18.23 -21.86 12.06
C ARG A 135 -18.32 -23.35 11.75
N ALA A 136 -17.80 -23.77 10.61
CA ALA A 136 -17.67 -25.18 10.26
C ALA A 136 -16.54 -25.90 11.05
N GLY A 137 -15.77 -25.16 11.85
CA GLY A 137 -14.69 -25.70 12.68
C GLY A 137 -13.41 -26.01 11.89
N LEU A 138 -13.30 -25.61 10.63
CA LEU A 138 -12.16 -25.92 9.79
C LEU A 138 -10.89 -25.18 10.19
N PHE A 139 -10.99 -24.09 10.92
CA PHE A 139 -9.83 -23.40 11.51
C PHE A 139 -9.35 -24.01 12.85
N GLY A 140 -9.97 -25.11 13.28
CA GLY A 140 -9.68 -25.73 14.58
C GLY A 140 -10.62 -25.28 15.67
N ARG A 141 -10.38 -25.76 16.89
CA ARG A 141 -11.16 -25.43 18.10
C ARG A 141 -10.22 -25.18 19.27
N GLY A 142 -10.73 -24.51 20.31
CA GLY A 142 -9.98 -24.28 21.55
C GLY A 142 -8.61 -23.62 21.30
N ALA A 143 -7.55 -24.25 21.76
CA ALA A 143 -6.19 -23.73 21.69
C ALA A 143 -5.70 -23.54 20.24
N ASP A 144 -5.99 -24.51 19.35
CA ASP A 144 -5.56 -24.42 17.93
C ASP A 144 -6.22 -23.23 17.24
N ARG A 145 -7.52 -23.02 17.49
CA ARG A 145 -8.22 -21.84 16.93
C ARG A 145 -7.69 -20.53 17.51
N ALA A 146 -7.36 -20.49 18.79
CA ALA A 146 -6.77 -19.31 19.43
C ALA A 146 -5.35 -19.03 18.93
N PHE A 147 -4.62 -20.04 18.48
CA PHE A 147 -3.29 -19.86 17.91
C PHE A 147 -3.33 -19.38 16.45
N LEU A 148 -4.30 -19.83 15.66
CA LEU A 148 -4.43 -19.46 14.25
C LEU A 148 -4.98 -18.05 14.06
N THR A 149 -4.21 -17.18 13.41
CA THR A 149 -4.65 -15.86 12.96
C THR A 149 -5.26 -15.94 11.57
N VAL A 150 -6.51 -15.49 11.43
CA VAL A 150 -7.24 -15.48 10.17
C VAL A 150 -7.50 -14.03 9.75
N ASN A 151 -7.24 -13.65 8.49
CA ASN A 151 -7.54 -12.31 8.02
C ASN A 151 -7.81 -12.23 6.51
N VAL A 152 -8.33 -11.08 6.09
CA VAL A 152 -8.34 -10.64 4.69
C VAL A 152 -7.17 -9.68 4.52
N LEU A 153 -6.30 -9.96 3.57
CA LEU A 153 -5.17 -9.13 3.23
C LEU A 153 -5.42 -8.46 1.88
N TRP A 154 -5.57 -7.15 1.96
CA TRP A 154 -5.86 -6.30 0.82
C TRP A 154 -4.76 -5.25 0.73
N PRO A 155 -3.77 -5.40 -0.17
CA PRO A 155 -2.68 -4.45 -0.33
C PRO A 155 -3.19 -3.02 -0.58
N GLY A 156 -2.48 -2.05 -0.05
CA GLY A 156 -2.90 -0.64 -0.14
C GLY A 156 -3.89 -0.19 0.93
N GLN A 157 -4.42 -1.10 1.74
CA GLN A 157 -5.36 -0.72 2.80
C GLN A 157 -4.68 -0.22 4.07
N SER A 158 -5.39 0.69 4.76
CA SER A 158 -4.92 1.24 6.03
C SER A 158 -4.82 0.18 7.13
N ARG A 159 -3.93 0.40 8.10
CA ARG A 159 -3.87 -0.41 9.32
C ARG A 159 -5.21 -0.53 10.06
N ALA A 160 -6.01 0.52 10.04
CA ALA A 160 -7.34 0.50 10.65
C ALA A 160 -8.24 -0.54 9.99
N PHE A 161 -8.18 -0.64 8.67
CA PHE A 161 -8.92 -1.63 7.90
C PHE A 161 -8.43 -3.05 8.19
N PHE A 162 -7.11 -3.28 8.18
CA PHE A 162 -6.53 -4.56 8.56
C PHE A 162 -6.97 -5.01 9.97
N ARG A 163 -6.92 -4.09 10.96
CA ARG A 163 -7.36 -4.35 12.33
C ARG A 163 -8.86 -4.64 12.44
N LYS A 164 -9.68 -4.03 11.58
CA LYS A 164 -11.12 -4.33 11.53
C LYS A 164 -11.38 -5.77 11.14
N GLY A 165 -10.69 -6.27 10.10
CA GLY A 165 -10.75 -7.67 9.67
C GLY A 165 -10.26 -8.61 10.76
N LEU A 166 -9.08 -8.30 11.32
CA LEU A 166 -8.49 -9.09 12.40
C LEU A 166 -9.46 -9.28 13.59
N LYS A 167 -10.08 -8.19 14.07
CA LYS A 167 -11.05 -8.23 15.17
C LYS A 167 -12.35 -8.95 14.81
N ALA A 168 -12.79 -8.85 13.56
CA ALA A 168 -14.02 -9.48 13.10
C ALA A 168 -13.91 -11.00 12.94
N LEU A 169 -12.69 -11.52 12.76
CA LEU A 169 -12.42 -12.90 12.36
C LEU A 169 -11.75 -13.75 13.45
N ASN A 170 -11.24 -13.15 14.52
CA ASN A 170 -10.43 -13.88 15.48
C ASN A 170 -10.90 -13.74 16.93
N PRO A 171 -10.63 -14.75 17.78
CA PRO A 171 -10.79 -14.63 19.23
C PRO A 171 -9.96 -13.46 19.80
N VAL A 172 -10.43 -12.90 20.91
CA VAL A 172 -9.77 -11.74 21.56
C VAL A 172 -8.30 -12.02 21.88
N ALA A 173 -7.97 -13.23 22.37
CA ALA A 173 -6.61 -13.63 22.68
C ALA A 173 -5.69 -13.63 21.42
N THR A 174 -6.21 -14.11 20.28
CA THR A 174 -5.49 -14.08 18.98
C THR A 174 -5.24 -12.66 18.53
N VAL A 175 -6.26 -11.79 18.63
CA VAL A 175 -6.15 -10.37 18.28
C VAL A 175 -5.08 -9.70 19.14
N GLN A 176 -5.12 -9.92 20.46
CA GLN A 176 -4.16 -9.31 21.38
C GLN A 176 -2.73 -9.78 21.08
N ARG A 177 -2.50 -11.08 20.91
CA ARG A 177 -1.19 -11.62 20.53
C ARG A 177 -0.67 -10.97 19.23
N HIS A 178 -1.49 -10.92 18.17
CA HIS A 178 -1.10 -10.31 16.91
C HIS A 178 -0.74 -8.82 17.09
N LEU A 179 -1.54 -8.08 17.86
CA LEU A 179 -1.26 -6.67 18.13
C LEU A 179 0.02 -6.48 18.94
N ASP A 180 0.33 -7.35 19.89
CA ASP A 180 1.57 -7.31 20.67
C ASP A 180 2.79 -7.61 19.80
N GLU A 181 2.70 -8.63 18.95
CA GLU A 181 3.77 -9.01 17.99
C GLU A 181 4.03 -7.93 16.94
N THR A 182 2.98 -7.27 16.45
CA THR A 182 3.09 -6.26 15.38
C THR A 182 3.13 -4.83 15.91
N SER A 183 3.18 -4.63 17.22
CA SER A 183 3.16 -3.29 17.81
C SER A 183 4.47 -2.55 17.55
N PRO A 184 4.42 -1.41 16.85
CA PRO A 184 5.56 -0.51 16.75
C PRO A 184 5.79 0.29 18.04
N ALA A 185 4.93 0.13 19.05
CA ALA A 185 4.87 0.99 20.23
C ALA A 185 6.20 1.21 20.97
N PRO A 186 7.09 0.21 21.15
CA PRO A 186 8.37 0.46 21.81
C PRO A 186 9.26 1.41 21.03
N PHE A 187 9.36 1.23 19.70
CA PHE A 187 10.13 2.09 18.82
C PHE A 187 9.51 3.49 18.74
N VAL A 188 8.19 3.56 18.51
CA VAL A 188 7.42 4.81 18.48
C VAL A 188 7.60 5.61 19.78
N ARG A 189 7.56 4.93 20.94
CA ARG A 189 7.83 5.61 22.23
C ARG A 189 9.24 6.15 22.31
N CYS A 190 10.23 5.44 21.77
CA CYS A 190 11.62 5.89 21.73
C CYS A 190 11.75 7.18 20.91
N VAL A 191 11.26 7.18 19.68
CA VAL A 191 11.30 8.37 18.80
C VAL A 191 10.48 9.52 19.40
N ASN A 192 9.32 9.21 20.01
CA ASN A 192 8.42 10.21 20.57
C ASN A 192 8.91 10.84 21.89
N ARG A 193 10.01 10.38 22.47
CA ARG A 193 10.70 11.07 23.57
C ARG A 193 11.47 12.31 23.09
N ALA A 194 11.82 12.39 21.82
CA ALA A 194 12.48 13.56 21.25
C ALA A 194 11.55 14.79 21.28
N PRO A 195 12.10 16.01 21.37
CA PRO A 195 11.35 17.25 21.23
C PRO A 195 10.52 17.28 19.94
N ARG A 196 9.34 17.89 19.97
CA ARG A 196 8.37 17.81 18.86
C ARG A 196 8.96 18.14 17.48
N ARG A 197 9.82 19.18 17.39
CA ARG A 197 10.44 19.59 16.13
C ARG A 197 11.44 18.55 15.62
N GLU A 198 12.24 18.01 16.51
CA GLU A 198 13.21 16.96 16.22
C GLU A 198 12.52 15.66 15.85
N ARG A 199 11.45 15.31 16.55
CA ARG A 199 10.60 14.15 16.31
C ARG A 199 10.06 14.11 14.87
N MET A 200 9.55 15.23 14.36
CA MET A 200 9.10 15.33 12.97
C MET A 200 10.23 15.07 11.99
N ARG A 201 11.43 15.63 12.24
CA ARG A 201 12.63 15.35 11.42
C ARG A 201 13.02 13.89 11.44
N LEU A 202 13.01 13.26 12.61
CA LEU A 202 13.34 11.83 12.74
C LEU A 202 12.35 10.95 11.97
N TRP A 203 11.05 11.23 12.05
CA TRP A 203 10.04 10.50 11.29
C TRP A 203 10.16 10.73 9.78
N LEU A 204 10.47 11.94 9.32
CA LEU A 204 10.70 12.22 7.89
C LEU A 204 11.95 11.51 7.38
N ALA A 205 13.07 11.58 8.11
CA ALA A 205 14.30 10.87 7.75
C ALA A 205 14.05 9.35 7.69
N LEU A 206 13.34 8.79 8.67
CA LEU A 206 12.98 7.37 8.64
C LEU A 206 12.06 7.01 7.47
N TYR A 207 11.15 7.91 7.08
CA TYR A 207 10.29 7.74 5.92
C TYR A 207 11.11 7.59 4.64
N GLU A 208 12.06 8.51 4.42
CA GLU A 208 13.00 8.46 3.30
C GLU A 208 13.85 7.19 3.33
N ASP A 209 14.47 6.90 4.48
CA ASP A 209 15.34 5.73 4.66
C ASP A 209 14.63 4.40 4.36
N LEU A 210 13.37 4.27 4.75
CA LEU A 210 12.60 3.03 4.52
C LEU A 210 12.18 2.87 3.06
N TYR A 211 11.78 3.95 2.39
CA TYR A 211 11.39 3.90 0.98
C TYR A 211 12.60 3.73 0.05
N LEU A 212 13.70 4.41 0.35
CA LEU A 212 14.93 4.34 -0.46
C LEU A 212 15.83 3.16 -0.06
N GLU A 213 15.42 2.38 0.93
CA GLU A 213 16.19 1.27 1.51
C GLU A 213 17.59 1.68 2.00
N TRP A 214 17.73 2.92 2.44
CA TRP A 214 18.98 3.38 3.03
C TRP A 214 19.28 2.66 4.34
N ARG A 215 20.57 2.47 4.62
CA ARG A 215 21.08 1.68 5.74
C ARG A 215 21.49 2.56 6.91
N THR A 216 20.66 3.49 7.31
CA THR A 216 20.90 4.23 8.54
C THR A 216 20.63 3.38 9.77
N ALA A 217 21.31 3.65 10.87
CA ALA A 217 21.12 2.90 12.11
C ALA A 217 19.66 2.91 12.58
N ILE A 218 18.96 4.03 12.41
CA ILE A 218 17.54 4.16 12.78
C ILE A 218 16.64 3.33 11.86
N ALA A 219 16.94 3.26 10.56
CA ALA A 219 16.17 2.46 9.62
C ALA A 219 16.40 0.96 9.86
N GLU A 220 17.61 0.55 10.18
CA GLU A 220 17.90 -0.86 10.53
C GLU A 220 17.20 -1.27 11.82
N GLU A 221 17.22 -0.42 12.85
CA GLU A 221 16.46 -0.68 14.07
C GLU A 221 14.95 -0.75 13.81
N ALA A 222 14.42 0.16 12.98
CA ALA A 222 13.02 0.17 12.60
C ALA A 222 12.63 -1.12 11.87
N ARG A 223 13.41 -1.55 10.88
CA ARG A 223 13.19 -2.81 10.15
C ARG A 223 13.26 -4.02 11.07
N ALA A 224 14.25 -4.09 11.96
CA ALA A 224 14.38 -5.16 12.94
C ALA A 224 13.16 -5.27 13.87
N ARG A 225 12.44 -4.16 14.07
CA ARG A 225 11.19 -4.09 14.84
C ARG A 225 9.93 -4.21 13.98
N GLY A 226 10.07 -4.52 12.69
CA GLY A 226 8.97 -4.63 11.75
C GLY A 226 8.22 -3.32 11.50
N ILE A 227 8.89 -2.16 11.68
CA ILE A 227 8.33 -0.85 11.32
C ILE A 227 8.31 -0.74 9.80
N SER A 228 7.15 -0.52 9.25
CA SER A 228 6.93 -0.29 7.83
C SER A 228 6.82 1.20 7.50
N PRO A 229 6.95 1.60 6.23
CA PRO A 229 6.64 2.96 5.81
C PRO A 229 5.25 3.44 6.25
N TRP A 230 4.25 2.56 6.24
CA TRP A 230 2.88 2.85 6.70
C TRP A 230 2.82 3.26 8.18
N ASP A 231 3.66 2.65 9.02
CA ASP A 231 3.75 3.01 10.42
C ASP A 231 4.30 4.42 10.61
N VAL A 232 5.26 4.78 9.77
CA VAL A 232 5.86 6.11 9.77
C VAL A 232 4.87 7.14 9.25
N GLU A 233 4.09 6.82 8.21
CA GLU A 233 3.03 7.69 7.71
C GLU A 233 2.01 8.05 8.78
N GLU A 234 1.56 7.07 9.57
CA GLU A 234 0.63 7.32 10.69
C GLU A 234 1.25 8.30 11.72
N GLN A 235 2.54 8.20 11.97
CA GLN A 235 3.22 9.16 12.85
C GLN A 235 3.34 10.55 12.20
N LEU A 236 3.62 10.63 10.91
CA LEU A 236 3.69 11.89 10.17
C LEU A 236 2.33 12.58 10.11
N LEU A 237 1.24 11.85 9.88
CA LEU A 237 -0.12 12.38 9.89
C LEU A 237 -0.50 13.01 11.24
N ALA A 238 0.04 12.52 12.36
CA ALA A 238 -0.19 13.10 13.67
C ALA A 238 0.35 14.53 13.83
N PHE A 239 1.22 15.00 12.93
CA PHE A 239 1.68 16.39 12.90
C PHE A 239 0.70 17.33 12.17
N GLY A 240 -0.27 16.79 11.43
CA GLY A 240 -1.26 17.56 10.66
C GLY A 240 -0.59 18.46 9.62
N SER A 241 -1.11 19.68 9.45
CA SER A 241 -0.60 20.63 8.46
C SER A 241 0.89 21.00 8.60
N ARG A 242 1.50 20.75 9.77
CA ARG A 242 2.92 21.10 10.02
C ARG A 242 3.89 20.24 9.20
N VAL A 243 3.51 19.04 8.80
CA VAL A 243 4.34 18.17 7.96
C VAL A 243 4.25 18.53 6.47
N ALA A 244 3.20 19.23 6.04
CA ALA A 244 2.95 19.53 4.64
C ALA A 244 4.13 20.21 3.92
N PRO A 245 4.82 21.22 4.47
CA PRO A 245 5.98 21.81 3.80
C PRO A 245 7.07 20.79 3.48
N SER A 246 7.38 19.92 4.44
CA SER A 246 8.42 18.89 4.27
C SER A 246 8.01 17.82 3.25
N LEU A 247 6.72 17.46 3.19
CA LEU A 247 6.24 16.54 2.16
C LEU A 247 6.32 17.17 0.76
N VAL A 248 6.03 18.47 0.62
CA VAL A 248 6.23 19.19 -0.64
C VAL A 248 7.73 19.26 -0.99
N ASP A 249 8.61 19.39 -0.01
CA ASP A 249 10.07 19.35 -0.22
C ASP A 249 10.51 17.97 -0.74
N LEU A 250 9.99 16.87 -0.20
CA LEU A 250 10.24 15.51 -0.70
C LEU A 250 9.78 15.34 -2.15
N VAL A 251 8.57 15.81 -2.47
CA VAL A 251 8.05 15.78 -3.84
C VAL A 251 8.94 16.57 -4.79
N ALA A 252 9.37 17.76 -4.38
CA ALA A 252 10.25 18.61 -5.18
C ALA A 252 11.65 18.00 -5.35
N HIS A 253 12.17 17.33 -4.33
CA HIS A 253 13.50 16.72 -4.38
C HIS A 253 13.53 15.44 -5.22
N TYR A 254 12.65 14.50 -4.91
CA TYR A 254 12.67 13.17 -5.52
C TYR A 254 11.85 13.05 -6.82
N GLY A 255 10.89 13.94 -7.04
CA GLY A 255 10.07 13.92 -8.24
C GLY A 255 10.83 14.17 -9.54
N PHE A 256 12.06 14.69 -9.48
CA PHE A 256 12.94 14.90 -10.64
C PHE A 256 14.03 13.83 -10.79
N ALA A 257 14.06 12.81 -9.94
CA ALA A 257 14.91 11.66 -10.16
C ALA A 257 14.57 10.99 -11.50
N PRO A 258 15.49 10.23 -12.11
CA PRO A 258 15.20 9.47 -13.32
C PRO A 258 13.94 8.61 -13.09
N ALA A 259 12.92 8.81 -13.94
CA ALA A 259 11.63 8.16 -13.74
C ALA A 259 11.70 6.63 -13.89
N PHE A 260 12.67 6.15 -14.68
CA PHE A 260 12.85 4.73 -14.95
C PHE A 260 14.33 4.37 -14.86
N ASP A 261 14.63 3.25 -14.24
CA ASP A 261 15.94 2.63 -14.32
C ASP A 261 16.18 2.13 -15.76
N ARG A 262 17.41 2.35 -16.29
CA ARG A 262 17.74 1.97 -17.66
C ARG A 262 17.51 0.46 -17.87
N GLY A 263 16.49 0.13 -18.65
CA GLY A 263 16.13 -1.25 -18.99
C GLY A 263 15.06 -1.89 -18.12
N ARG A 264 14.40 -1.16 -17.19
CA ARG A 264 13.24 -1.62 -16.45
C ARG A 264 12.05 -0.68 -16.67
N GLU A 265 10.87 -1.25 -16.87
CA GLU A 265 9.59 -0.50 -16.97
C GLU A 265 9.05 -0.03 -15.61
N LEU A 266 9.85 -0.11 -14.54
CA LEU A 266 9.46 0.24 -13.18
C LEU A 266 9.95 1.64 -12.81
N GLU A 267 9.09 2.43 -12.20
CA GLU A 267 9.47 3.72 -11.60
C GLU A 267 10.58 3.52 -10.56
N THR A 268 11.51 4.48 -10.51
CA THR A 268 12.57 4.47 -9.49
C THR A 268 11.96 4.66 -8.09
N ARG A 269 12.68 4.23 -7.07
CA ARG A 269 12.24 4.36 -5.67
C ARG A 269 12.05 5.82 -5.26
N GLU A 270 12.87 6.69 -5.80
CA GLU A 270 12.80 8.14 -5.59
C GLU A 270 11.47 8.70 -6.12
N VAL A 271 11.09 8.35 -7.34
CA VAL A 271 9.82 8.77 -7.94
C VAL A 271 8.63 8.15 -7.17
N TRP A 272 8.76 6.90 -6.75
CA TRP A 272 7.78 6.24 -5.91
C TRP A 272 7.61 6.96 -4.56
N LEU A 273 8.70 7.32 -3.88
CA LEU A 273 8.67 8.10 -2.64
C LEU A 273 7.96 9.46 -2.83
N ALA A 274 8.24 10.16 -3.94
CA ALA A 274 7.55 11.40 -4.26
C ALA A 274 6.04 11.19 -4.44
N GLY A 275 5.62 10.10 -5.08
CA GLY A 275 4.23 9.68 -5.20
C GLY A 275 3.58 9.42 -3.85
N CYS A 276 4.26 8.71 -2.97
CA CYS A 276 3.79 8.44 -1.61
C CYS A 276 3.69 9.71 -0.77
N ALA A 277 4.62 10.66 -0.91
CA ALA A 277 4.55 11.96 -0.24
C ALA A 277 3.34 12.79 -0.73
N LEU A 278 2.98 12.73 -2.01
CA LEU A 278 1.76 13.32 -2.56
C LEU A 278 0.51 12.67 -1.95
N PHE A 279 0.47 11.34 -1.86
CA PHE A 279 -0.63 10.63 -1.22
C PHE A 279 -0.79 11.01 0.25
N LEU A 280 0.33 11.16 0.97
CA LEU A 280 0.30 11.58 2.36
C LEU A 280 -0.18 13.03 2.52
N LEU A 281 0.21 13.96 1.64
CA LEU A 281 -0.32 15.32 1.58
C LEU A 281 -1.84 15.36 1.43
N ARG A 282 -2.39 14.51 0.59
CA ARG A 282 -3.83 14.32 0.44
C ARG A 282 -4.49 13.94 1.76
N ARG A 283 -3.92 12.99 2.49
CA ARG A 283 -4.41 12.54 3.81
C ARG A 283 -4.30 13.62 4.88
N VAL A 284 -3.29 14.48 4.83
CA VAL A 284 -3.16 15.65 5.72
C VAL A 284 -4.34 16.60 5.54
N GLY A 285 -4.82 16.79 4.32
CA GLY A 285 -6.04 17.55 3.99
C GLY A 285 -5.96 19.08 4.17
N VAL A 286 -5.06 19.57 5.01
CA VAL A 286 -4.88 21.00 5.31
C VAL A 286 -3.47 21.43 4.91
N VAL A 287 -3.39 22.21 3.84
CA VAL A 287 -2.12 22.68 3.24
C VAL A 287 -2.23 24.19 3.04
N SER A 288 -1.16 24.92 3.34
CA SER A 288 -1.15 26.40 3.20
C SER A 288 -1.15 26.83 1.73
N GLU A 289 -1.55 28.07 1.46
CA GLU A 289 -1.53 28.61 0.10
C GLU A 289 -0.12 28.67 -0.51
N ARG A 290 0.91 28.79 0.33
CA ARG A 290 2.30 28.72 -0.13
C ARG A 290 2.62 27.33 -0.72
N GLU A 291 2.27 26.26 -0.01
CA GLU A 291 2.49 24.90 -0.48
C GLU A 291 1.60 24.54 -1.65
N ILE A 292 0.37 25.05 -1.70
CA ILE A 292 -0.52 24.94 -2.88
C ILE A 292 0.15 25.56 -4.11
N HIS A 293 0.73 26.74 -4.00
CA HIS A 293 1.48 27.37 -5.09
C HIS A 293 2.70 26.55 -5.52
N ARG A 294 3.44 25.99 -4.56
CA ARG A 294 4.60 25.15 -4.85
C ARG A 294 4.17 23.88 -5.61
N LEU A 295 3.12 23.20 -5.15
CA LEU A 295 2.59 22.02 -5.84
C LEU A 295 2.09 22.37 -7.26
N GLN A 296 1.46 23.53 -7.44
CA GLN A 296 1.01 23.99 -8.75
C GLN A 296 2.19 24.16 -9.73
N ASN A 297 3.32 24.72 -9.26
CA ASN A 297 4.53 24.83 -10.07
C ASN A 297 5.14 23.45 -10.37
N LEU A 298 5.15 22.55 -9.40
CA LEU A 298 5.65 21.19 -9.58
C LEU A 298 4.84 20.41 -10.63
N VAL A 299 3.50 20.58 -10.72
CA VAL A 299 2.70 19.97 -11.79
C VAL A 299 3.21 20.40 -13.15
N GLN A 300 3.47 21.70 -13.34
CA GLN A 300 4.01 22.23 -14.59
C GLN A 300 5.38 21.62 -14.91
N ASP A 301 6.28 21.62 -13.92
CA ASP A 301 7.64 21.13 -14.10
C ASP A 301 7.67 19.63 -14.41
N PHE A 302 6.81 18.83 -13.80
CA PHE A 302 6.67 17.40 -14.10
C PHE A 302 6.13 17.16 -15.51
N VAL A 303 5.10 17.91 -15.97
CA VAL A 303 4.60 17.82 -17.34
C VAL A 303 5.68 18.19 -18.35
N GLU A 304 6.48 19.23 -18.10
CA GLU A 304 7.58 19.61 -18.98
C GLU A 304 8.70 18.58 -19.00
N ARG A 305 9.02 17.97 -17.85
CA ARG A 305 9.99 16.88 -17.75
C ARG A 305 9.52 15.68 -18.55
N ASP A 306 8.31 15.20 -18.33
CA ASP A 306 7.76 14.01 -18.97
C ASP A 306 7.70 14.17 -20.50
N ARG A 307 7.35 15.38 -20.97
CA ARG A 307 7.36 15.70 -22.39
C ARG A 307 8.78 15.63 -22.99
N ARG A 308 9.79 16.15 -22.26
CA ARG A 308 11.19 16.12 -22.73
C ARG A 308 11.74 14.70 -22.76
N MET A 309 11.41 13.90 -21.77
CA MET A 309 11.91 12.53 -21.62
C MET A 309 11.10 11.52 -22.43
N LYS A 310 9.97 11.92 -23.03
CA LYS A 310 9.01 11.04 -23.72
C LYS A 310 8.55 9.86 -22.84
N VAL A 311 8.36 10.09 -21.57
CA VAL A 311 7.86 9.14 -20.58
C VAL A 311 6.59 9.67 -19.95
N ALA A 312 5.69 8.78 -19.56
CA ALA A 312 4.53 9.12 -18.73
C ALA A 312 4.86 8.80 -17.29
N SER A 313 5.12 9.81 -16.46
CA SER A 313 5.15 9.57 -15.02
C SER A 313 3.78 9.90 -14.43
N THR A 314 3.39 9.15 -13.42
CA THR A 314 2.15 9.39 -12.70
C THR A 314 2.20 10.64 -11.81
N LEU A 315 3.38 11.24 -11.61
CA LEU A 315 3.58 12.34 -10.66
C LEU A 315 2.80 13.61 -11.01
N ALA A 316 2.79 14.01 -12.29
CA ALA A 316 2.04 15.20 -12.72
C ALA A 316 0.55 15.03 -12.47
N GLU A 317 0.00 13.86 -12.80
CA GLU A 317 -1.41 13.54 -12.56
C GLU A 317 -1.71 13.45 -11.07
N ASN A 318 -0.88 12.79 -10.29
CA ASN A 318 -1.06 12.66 -8.85
C ASN A 318 -0.99 14.02 -8.15
N ALA A 319 -0.06 14.89 -8.52
CA ALA A 319 0.04 16.24 -7.96
C ALA A 319 -1.18 17.10 -8.35
N ALA A 320 -1.66 17.02 -9.59
CA ALA A 320 -2.87 17.69 -10.04
C ALA A 320 -4.12 17.17 -9.30
N ARG A 321 -4.21 15.86 -9.04
CA ARG A 321 -5.29 15.26 -8.26
C ARG A 321 -5.29 15.74 -6.82
N VAL A 322 -4.12 15.82 -6.18
CA VAL A 322 -3.97 16.36 -4.81
C VAL A 322 -4.44 17.82 -4.77
N LEU A 323 -4.05 18.64 -5.74
CA LEU A 323 -4.52 20.04 -5.84
C LEU A 323 -6.04 20.13 -5.98
N HIS A 324 -6.65 19.28 -6.84
CA HIS A 324 -8.10 19.22 -6.97
C HIS A 324 -8.78 18.88 -5.64
N GLU A 325 -8.31 17.86 -4.94
CA GLU A 325 -8.92 17.43 -3.69
C GLU A 325 -8.74 18.45 -2.55
N LEU A 326 -7.59 19.14 -2.51
CA LEU A 326 -7.34 20.20 -1.52
C LEU A 326 -8.11 21.50 -1.82
N ARG A 327 -8.33 21.81 -3.10
CA ARG A 327 -8.97 23.06 -3.56
C ARG A 327 -9.85 22.83 -4.80
N PRO A 328 -10.97 22.07 -4.67
CA PRO A 328 -11.77 21.65 -5.81
C PRO A 328 -12.41 22.82 -6.59
N ARG A 329 -12.64 23.95 -5.93
CA ARG A 329 -13.16 25.16 -6.59
C ARG A 329 -12.12 25.89 -7.46
N ARG A 330 -10.82 25.68 -7.17
CA ARG A 330 -9.70 26.34 -7.87
C ARG A 330 -9.10 25.45 -8.96
N PHE A 331 -9.00 24.14 -8.69
CA PHE A 331 -8.38 23.19 -9.59
C PHE A 331 -9.43 22.15 -10.02
N PRO A 332 -9.74 22.02 -11.33
CA PRO A 332 -10.66 21.00 -11.82
C PRO A 332 -10.03 19.60 -11.71
N PRO A 333 -10.85 18.54 -11.80
CA PRO A 333 -10.33 17.19 -11.99
C PRO A 333 -9.46 17.15 -13.24
N SER A 334 -8.28 16.60 -13.12
CA SER A 334 -7.33 16.53 -14.24
C SER A 334 -6.68 15.15 -14.31
N ARG A 335 -6.34 14.76 -15.54
CA ARG A 335 -5.60 13.54 -15.86
C ARG A 335 -4.66 13.81 -17.04
N LEU A 336 -3.63 12.99 -17.18
CA LEU A 336 -2.80 13.02 -18.38
C LEU A 336 -3.52 12.33 -19.53
N ASP A 337 -3.41 12.90 -20.72
CA ASP A 337 -3.72 12.23 -21.97
C ASP A 337 -2.63 11.16 -22.21
N PRO A 338 -2.96 9.88 -22.35
CA PRO A 338 -1.98 8.82 -22.47
C PRO A 338 -1.19 8.85 -23.78
N VAL A 339 -1.72 9.50 -24.81
CA VAL A 339 -1.08 9.59 -26.13
C VAL A 339 -0.16 10.80 -26.22
N THR A 340 -0.69 11.97 -25.82
CA THR A 340 0.02 13.23 -25.94
C THR A 340 0.87 13.59 -24.74
N LEU A 341 0.71 12.87 -23.63
CA LEU A 341 1.31 13.15 -22.32
C LEU A 341 1.04 14.58 -21.83
N LYS A 342 -0.09 15.15 -22.23
CA LYS A 342 -0.52 16.48 -21.81
C LYS A 342 -1.55 16.37 -20.70
N LEU A 343 -1.41 17.23 -19.70
CA LEU A 343 -2.41 17.36 -18.66
C LEU A 343 -3.69 17.93 -19.28
N LEU A 344 -4.81 17.25 -19.14
CA LEU A 344 -6.12 17.77 -19.56
C LEU A 344 -6.52 18.91 -18.63
N ASN A 345 -7.05 20.00 -19.19
CA ASN A 345 -7.37 21.25 -18.46
C ASN A 345 -6.15 21.90 -17.77
N PRO A 346 -5.09 22.25 -18.52
CA PRO A 346 -3.84 22.74 -17.92
C PRO A 346 -3.91 24.19 -17.37
N GLU A 347 -4.85 25.04 -17.81
CA GLU A 347 -4.88 26.47 -17.46
C GLU A 347 -4.86 26.74 -15.96
N PRO A 348 -5.59 26.02 -15.10
CA PRO A 348 -5.55 26.24 -13.67
C PRO A 348 -4.19 25.94 -13.02
N PHE A 349 -3.37 25.09 -13.68
CA PHE A 349 -2.06 24.69 -13.19
C PHE A 349 -0.92 25.53 -13.77
N PHE A 350 -1.20 26.35 -14.78
CA PHE A 350 -0.21 27.19 -15.46
C PHE A 350 -0.58 28.68 -15.39
N PRO A 351 -0.55 29.30 -14.18
CA PRO A 351 -0.86 30.71 -14.07
C PRO A 351 0.14 31.54 -14.89
N GLY A 352 -0.33 32.27 -15.87
CA GLY A 352 0.50 33.12 -16.73
C GLY A 352 0.67 32.66 -18.18
N ALA A 353 -0.04 31.61 -18.63
CA ALA A 353 -0.15 31.26 -20.06
C ALA A 353 -0.92 32.32 -20.86
N THR A 354 -1.57 33.30 -20.22
CA THR A 354 -2.11 34.53 -20.83
C THR A 354 -0.94 35.46 -21.13
N GLY A 355 -0.35 35.33 -22.32
CA GLY A 355 0.45 36.30 -23.08
C GLY A 355 1.65 37.04 -22.47
N GLN A 356 1.70 37.27 -21.15
CA GLN A 356 2.75 38.08 -20.51
C GLN A 356 3.93 37.29 -19.95
N GLY A 357 3.78 35.99 -19.60
CA GLY A 357 4.86 35.18 -19.02
C GLY A 357 5.92 34.71 -20.04
N ARG A 358 5.59 34.68 -21.33
CA ARG A 358 6.54 34.27 -22.37
C ARG A 358 7.67 35.29 -22.64
N ARG A 359 7.44 36.58 -22.36
CA ARG A 359 8.46 37.63 -22.58
C ARG A 359 9.55 37.69 -21.51
N ALA A 360 9.27 37.27 -20.28
CA ALA A 360 10.25 37.34 -19.19
C ALA A 360 11.32 36.21 -19.25
N ARG A 361 11.03 35.06 -19.88
CA ARG A 361 12.00 33.96 -20.04
C ARG A 361 12.94 34.12 -21.23
N ALA A 362 12.60 34.94 -22.22
CA ALA A 362 13.43 35.17 -23.40
C ALA A 362 14.61 36.15 -23.14
N LEU A 363 14.59 36.86 -22.00
CA LEU A 363 15.62 37.85 -21.63
C LEU A 363 16.66 37.32 -20.59
N ARG A 364 16.63 36.01 -20.28
CA ARG A 364 17.64 35.36 -19.41
C ARG A 364 18.31 34.17 -20.14
N ARG A 365 18.69 34.40 -21.38
CA ARG A 365 19.67 33.56 -22.10
C ARG A 365 20.87 34.40 -22.44
#